data_de3b6f28ae5b77ab53215f1b9d7886ea
#
_entry.id   de3b6f28ae5b77ab53215f1b9d7886ea
#
_cell.length_a   1.000
_cell.length_b   1.000
_cell.length_c   1.000
_cell.angle_alpha   90.00
_cell.angle_beta   90.00
_cell.angle_gamma   90.00
#
_symmetry.space_group_name_H-M   'P 1'
#
loop_
_entity.id
_entity.type
_entity.pdbx_description
1 polymer ?
#
loop_
_entity_poly.entity_id
_entity_poly.type
_entity_poly.pdbx_seq_one_letter_code
_entity_poly.pdbx_strand_id
1 'polypeptide(L)'
;ALSFIDHNFYKWLISNDGSEIVDILEIGQKEEYFRLFYWTAAAYGGAISSSGGDPEWIIKLPRVGKLLNSIVSVDSSWNNGAALTALISYTMNNPLLAPNDADSISKNLFQKAIEASSGKDMGPYLTYAESVSKTRQKKDEFISLLNQALNIDIKSSKEFQLTNTISKNRAEWLLDNIDEFFY
;
A
#
# COMPACT_ATOMS: atom_id res chain seq x y z
N ALA A 1 -5.96 -15.50 -14.64
CA ALA A 1 -5.41 -16.29 -13.51
C ALA A 1 -6.50 -16.49 -12.43
N LEU A 2 -7.10 -15.43 -11.90
CA LEU A 2 -8.09 -15.52 -10.80
C LEU A 2 -9.34 -16.32 -11.15
N SER A 3 -9.82 -16.27 -12.39
CA SER A 3 -10.97 -17.06 -12.86
C SER A 3 -10.70 -18.57 -12.94
N PHE A 4 -9.43 -18.99 -12.90
CA PHE A 4 -9.04 -20.40 -12.84
C PHE A 4 -9.07 -20.96 -11.42
N ILE A 5 -8.98 -20.10 -10.40
CA ILE A 5 -8.93 -20.55 -9.02
C ILE A 5 -10.35 -20.65 -8.44
N ASP A 6 -11.18 -19.65 -8.67
CA ASP A 6 -12.59 -19.67 -8.29
C ASP A 6 -13.40 -18.70 -9.18
N HIS A 7 -14.42 -19.23 -9.85
CA HIS A 7 -15.33 -18.42 -10.68
C HIS A 7 -16.12 -17.39 -9.82
N ASN A 8 -16.41 -17.72 -8.59
CA ASN A 8 -17.14 -16.84 -7.67
C ASN A 8 -16.25 -15.69 -7.22
N PHE A 9 -14.93 -15.91 -7.04
CA PHE A 9 -13.99 -14.87 -6.69
C PHE A 9 -13.94 -13.75 -7.73
N TYR A 10 -13.89 -14.08 -9.00
CA TYR A 10 -13.91 -13.05 -10.05
C TYR A 10 -15.21 -12.25 -10.05
N LYS A 11 -16.36 -12.90 -9.89
CA LYS A 11 -17.65 -12.22 -9.74
C LYS A 11 -17.66 -11.28 -8.54
N TRP A 12 -17.17 -11.77 -7.39
CA TRP A 12 -17.04 -10.94 -6.20
C TRP A 12 -16.12 -9.73 -6.44
N LEU A 13 -14.96 -9.92 -7.07
CA LEU A 13 -14.01 -8.83 -7.32
C LEU A 13 -14.59 -7.71 -8.18
N ILE A 14 -15.42 -8.05 -9.16
CA ILE A 14 -16.04 -7.06 -10.06
C ILE A 14 -17.41 -6.57 -9.57
N SER A 15 -18.00 -7.22 -8.57
CA SER A 15 -19.29 -6.79 -8.00
C SER A 15 -19.11 -5.54 -7.12
N ASN A 16 -20.14 -4.71 -7.13
CA ASN A 16 -20.23 -3.55 -6.22
C ASN A 16 -21.01 -3.89 -4.93
N ASP A 17 -21.34 -5.17 -4.72
CA ASP A 17 -21.95 -5.60 -3.49
C ASP A 17 -20.90 -5.60 -2.37
N GLY A 18 -21.30 -5.16 -1.19
CA GLY A 18 -20.43 -5.13 0.00
C GLY A 18 -20.23 -6.52 0.63
N SER A 19 -20.46 -7.62 -0.11
CA SER A 19 -20.30 -8.97 0.41
C SER A 19 -18.88 -9.21 0.90
N GLU A 20 -18.76 -9.66 2.13
CA GLU A 20 -17.47 -9.97 2.74
C GLU A 20 -16.91 -11.26 2.14
N ILE A 21 -15.59 -11.26 1.92
CA ILE A 21 -14.86 -12.41 1.37
C ILE A 21 -14.72 -13.56 2.37
N VAL A 22 -15.08 -13.35 3.62
CA VAL A 22 -14.90 -14.29 4.73
C VAL A 22 -15.50 -15.66 4.42
N ASP A 23 -16.61 -15.71 3.68
CA ASP A 23 -17.28 -16.97 3.28
C ASP A 23 -16.56 -17.74 2.16
N ILE A 24 -15.58 -17.10 1.51
CA ILE A 24 -14.85 -17.69 0.37
C ILE A 24 -13.52 -18.30 0.81
N LEU A 25 -13.02 -17.88 1.98
CA LEU A 25 -11.74 -18.34 2.52
C LEU A 25 -11.95 -19.60 3.37
N GLU A 26 -11.78 -20.78 2.78
CA GLU A 26 -11.54 -21.98 3.57
C GLU A 26 -10.31 -21.77 4.46
N ILE A 27 -10.46 -22.05 5.76
CA ILE A 27 -9.48 -21.75 6.83
C ILE A 27 -8.05 -22.26 6.53
N GLY A 28 -7.90 -23.26 5.66
CA GLY A 28 -6.61 -23.83 5.30
C GLY A 28 -5.83 -23.12 4.18
N GLN A 29 -6.43 -22.17 3.46
CA GLN A 29 -5.83 -21.55 2.27
C GLN A 29 -5.62 -20.02 2.43
N LYS A 30 -5.77 -19.48 3.64
CA LYS A 30 -5.72 -18.04 3.93
C LYS A 30 -4.46 -17.37 3.36
N GLU A 31 -3.29 -17.94 3.58
CA GLU A 31 -2.02 -17.37 3.16
C GLU A 31 -1.89 -17.28 1.63
N GLU A 32 -2.37 -18.30 0.91
CA GLU A 32 -2.34 -18.35 -0.55
C GLU A 32 -3.27 -17.30 -1.15
N TYR A 33 -4.47 -17.13 -0.59
CA TYR A 33 -5.41 -16.09 -1.00
C TYR A 33 -4.87 -14.69 -0.72
N PHE A 34 -4.24 -14.45 0.42
CA PHE A 34 -3.66 -13.15 0.75
C PHE A 34 -2.53 -12.76 -0.21
N ARG A 35 -1.65 -13.71 -0.54
CA ARG A 35 -0.63 -13.50 -1.58
C ARG A 35 -1.26 -13.17 -2.93
N LEU A 36 -2.29 -13.91 -3.31
CA LEU A 36 -3.00 -13.68 -4.57
C LEU A 36 -3.66 -12.30 -4.60
N PHE A 37 -4.34 -11.90 -3.52
CA PHE A 37 -5.00 -10.61 -3.42
C PHE A 37 -3.98 -9.46 -3.47
N TYR A 38 -2.93 -9.57 -2.68
CA TYR A 38 -1.89 -8.55 -2.63
C TYR A 38 -1.23 -8.35 -4.00
N TRP A 39 -0.78 -9.42 -4.63
CA TRP A 39 -0.12 -9.31 -5.93
C TRP A 39 -1.07 -8.91 -7.06
N THR A 40 -2.34 -9.29 -6.97
CA THR A 40 -3.36 -8.80 -7.91
C THR A 40 -3.61 -7.31 -7.72
N ALA A 41 -3.71 -6.84 -6.47
CA ALA A 41 -3.84 -5.42 -6.17
C ALA A 41 -2.62 -4.63 -6.66
N ALA A 42 -1.41 -5.15 -6.44
CA ALA A 42 -0.17 -4.55 -6.92
C ALA A 42 -0.12 -4.46 -8.46
N ALA A 43 -0.56 -5.52 -9.17
CA ALA A 43 -0.63 -5.53 -10.62
C ALA A 43 -1.62 -4.49 -11.16
N TYR A 44 -2.83 -4.39 -10.56
CA TYR A 44 -3.79 -3.32 -10.92
C TYR A 44 -3.23 -1.93 -10.61
N GLY A 45 -2.64 -1.73 -9.42
CA GLY A 45 -2.04 -0.46 -9.04
C GLY A 45 -0.94 -0.03 -9.99
N GLY A 46 -0.05 -0.96 -10.38
CA GLY A 46 1.00 -0.72 -11.36
C GLY A 46 0.45 -0.37 -12.74
N ALA A 47 -0.56 -1.09 -13.23
CA ALA A 47 -1.21 -0.80 -14.50
C ALA A 47 -1.90 0.58 -14.51
N ILE A 48 -2.60 0.92 -13.42
CA ILE A 48 -3.24 2.24 -13.26
C ILE A 48 -2.18 3.34 -13.25
N SER A 49 -1.11 3.19 -12.48
CA SER A 49 -0.02 4.17 -12.41
C SER A 49 0.68 4.38 -13.75
N SER A 50 0.85 3.31 -14.51
CA SER A 50 1.54 3.34 -15.82
C SER A 50 0.62 3.76 -16.98
N SER A 51 -0.70 3.86 -16.75
CA SER A 51 -1.68 4.13 -17.81
C SER A 51 -1.71 5.60 -18.27
N GLY A 52 -0.99 6.49 -17.58
CA GLY A 52 -1.01 7.92 -17.91
C GLY A 52 -2.37 8.59 -17.69
N GLY A 53 -3.22 8.01 -16.84
CA GLY A 53 -4.56 8.57 -16.55
C GLY A 53 -5.68 7.99 -17.42
N ASP A 54 -5.44 6.87 -18.12
CA ASP A 54 -6.45 6.20 -18.94
C ASP A 54 -7.68 5.80 -18.10
N PRO A 55 -8.89 6.31 -18.44
CA PRO A 55 -10.13 6.02 -17.70
C PRO A 55 -10.46 4.52 -17.60
N GLU A 56 -10.09 3.71 -18.60
CA GLU A 56 -10.32 2.26 -18.57
C GLU A 56 -9.55 1.56 -17.45
N TRP A 57 -8.43 2.14 -17.02
CA TRP A 57 -7.65 1.65 -15.89
C TRP A 57 -8.08 2.29 -14.58
N ILE A 58 -8.35 3.60 -14.56
CA ILE A 58 -8.77 4.31 -13.36
C ILE A 58 -10.06 3.74 -12.77
N ILE A 59 -11.02 3.35 -13.60
CA ILE A 59 -12.29 2.73 -13.15
C ILE A 59 -12.07 1.40 -12.39
N LYS A 60 -10.88 0.81 -12.48
CA LYS A 60 -10.52 -0.43 -11.78
C LYS A 60 -9.89 -0.16 -10.40
N LEU A 61 -9.63 1.09 -10.05
CA LEU A 61 -9.04 1.46 -8.75
C LEU A 61 -9.81 0.89 -7.54
N PRO A 62 -11.16 0.87 -7.49
CA PRO A 62 -11.89 0.26 -6.38
C PRO A 62 -11.55 -1.22 -6.15
N ARG A 63 -11.13 -1.97 -7.17
CA ARG A 63 -10.70 -3.37 -7.04
C ARG A 63 -9.43 -3.51 -6.20
N VAL A 64 -8.51 -2.54 -6.33
CA VAL A 64 -7.29 -2.47 -5.50
C VAL A 64 -7.67 -2.33 -4.03
N GLY A 65 -8.55 -1.37 -3.72
CA GLY A 65 -9.04 -1.18 -2.36
C GLY A 65 -9.76 -2.41 -1.82
N LYS A 66 -10.64 -3.03 -2.61
CA LYS A 66 -11.38 -4.22 -2.22
C LYS A 66 -10.45 -5.38 -1.83
N LEU A 67 -9.45 -5.67 -2.65
CA LEU A 67 -8.46 -6.72 -2.40
C LEU A 67 -7.64 -6.46 -1.14
N LEU A 68 -7.10 -5.25 -0.98
CA LEU A 68 -6.25 -4.90 0.16
C LEU A 68 -7.05 -4.84 1.47
N ASN A 69 -8.25 -4.27 1.45
CA ASN A 69 -9.11 -4.23 2.63
C ASN A 69 -9.54 -5.63 3.07
N SER A 70 -9.75 -6.55 2.14
CA SER A 70 -10.07 -7.95 2.48
C SER A 70 -8.93 -8.65 3.23
N ILE A 71 -7.68 -8.33 2.93
CA ILE A 71 -6.54 -8.82 3.72
C ILE A 71 -6.58 -8.20 5.12
N VAL A 72 -6.67 -6.88 5.19
CA VAL A 72 -6.59 -6.13 6.45
C VAL A 72 -7.75 -6.46 7.40
N SER A 73 -8.96 -6.73 6.88
CA SER A 73 -10.12 -7.09 7.70
C SER A 73 -9.95 -8.43 8.41
N VAL A 74 -9.19 -9.35 7.83
CA VAL A 74 -8.93 -10.70 8.39
C VAL A 74 -7.62 -10.72 9.19
N ASP A 75 -6.57 -10.07 8.68
CA ASP A 75 -5.26 -10.03 9.31
C ASP A 75 -4.48 -8.78 8.88
N SER A 76 -4.57 -7.73 9.67
CA SER A 76 -3.87 -6.48 9.39
C SER A 76 -2.35 -6.58 9.54
N SER A 77 -1.84 -7.60 10.23
CA SER A 77 -0.41 -7.83 10.43
C SER A 77 0.21 -8.69 9.32
N TRP A 78 -0.60 -9.26 8.43
CA TRP A 78 -0.10 -10.11 7.37
C TRP A 78 1.06 -9.48 6.60
N ASN A 79 2.11 -10.28 6.41
CA ASN A 79 3.35 -9.85 5.74
C ASN A 79 3.87 -8.50 6.27
N ASN A 80 3.90 -8.40 7.61
CA ASN A 80 4.37 -7.20 8.34
C ASN A 80 3.64 -5.90 7.96
N GLY A 81 2.36 -5.99 7.64
CA GLY A 81 1.54 -4.83 7.31
C GLY A 81 1.69 -4.34 5.86
N ALA A 82 2.16 -5.19 4.94
CA ALA A 82 2.33 -4.82 3.53
C ALA A 82 1.03 -4.29 2.89
N ALA A 83 -0.12 -4.89 3.24
CA ALA A 83 -1.42 -4.42 2.74
C ALA A 83 -1.79 -3.03 3.32
N LEU A 84 -1.44 -2.75 4.58
CA LEU A 84 -1.63 -1.43 5.19
C LEU A 84 -0.79 -0.37 4.47
N THR A 85 0.47 -0.68 4.17
CA THR A 85 1.36 0.21 3.42
C THR A 85 0.81 0.51 2.02
N ALA A 86 0.35 -0.50 1.30
CA ALA A 86 -0.24 -0.32 -0.03
C ALA A 86 -1.54 0.50 0.01
N LEU A 87 -2.34 0.34 1.06
CA LEU A 87 -3.56 1.13 1.27
C LEU A 87 -3.29 2.62 1.46
N ILE A 88 -2.13 3.05 1.94
CA ILE A 88 -1.77 4.48 2.01
C ILE A 88 -1.84 5.11 0.61
N SER A 89 -1.14 4.52 -0.35
CA SER A 89 -1.15 5.01 -1.73
C SER A 89 -2.53 4.91 -2.37
N TYR A 90 -3.26 3.81 -2.14
CA TYR A 90 -4.64 3.67 -2.61
C TYR A 90 -5.54 4.78 -2.09
N THR A 91 -5.49 5.06 -0.78
CA THR A 91 -6.33 6.07 -0.11
C THR A 91 -6.09 7.45 -0.71
N MET A 92 -4.84 7.82 -0.93
CA MET A 92 -4.49 9.13 -1.50
C MET A 92 -4.89 9.30 -2.96
N ASN A 93 -5.05 8.21 -3.70
CA ASN A 93 -5.50 8.20 -5.10
C ASN A 93 -7.00 7.92 -5.26
N ASN A 94 -7.74 7.75 -4.17
CA ASN A 94 -9.18 7.47 -4.22
C ASN A 94 -9.98 8.78 -4.41
N PRO A 95 -10.57 9.03 -5.60
CA PRO A 95 -11.28 10.26 -5.89
C PRO A 95 -12.60 10.42 -5.12
N LEU A 96 -13.07 9.37 -4.44
CA LEU A 96 -14.30 9.40 -3.66
C LEU A 96 -14.07 9.90 -2.22
N LEU A 97 -12.82 10.07 -1.79
CA LEU A 97 -12.50 10.56 -0.46
C LEU A 97 -12.23 12.06 -0.47
N ALA A 98 -12.80 12.75 0.51
CA ALA A 98 -12.42 14.12 0.76
C ALA A 98 -10.94 14.20 1.20
N PRO A 99 -10.20 15.28 0.85
CA PRO A 99 -8.77 15.38 1.16
C PRO A 99 -8.41 15.16 2.64
N ASN A 100 -9.19 15.73 3.55
CA ASN A 100 -8.96 15.59 4.99
C ASN A 100 -9.21 14.16 5.49
N ASP A 101 -10.18 13.47 4.91
CA ASP A 101 -10.47 12.07 5.25
C ASP A 101 -9.35 11.16 4.74
N ALA A 102 -8.88 11.40 3.51
CA ALA A 102 -7.75 10.67 2.94
C ALA A 102 -6.49 10.84 3.80
N ASP A 103 -6.19 12.05 4.26
CA ASP A 103 -5.05 12.34 5.14
C ASP A 103 -5.18 11.60 6.49
N SER A 104 -6.36 11.65 7.10
CA SER A 104 -6.63 10.99 8.40
C SER A 104 -6.52 9.47 8.29
N ILE A 105 -7.14 8.88 7.27
CA ILE A 105 -7.08 7.44 7.02
C ILE A 105 -5.64 7.00 6.74
N SER A 106 -4.92 7.72 5.88
CA SER A 106 -3.53 7.41 5.53
C SER A 106 -2.61 7.47 6.73
N LYS A 107 -2.82 8.45 7.63
CA LYS A 107 -2.06 8.55 8.88
C LYS A 107 -2.29 7.34 9.80
N ASN A 108 -3.53 6.89 9.94
CA ASN A 108 -3.86 5.70 10.73
C ASN A 108 -3.25 4.43 10.13
N LEU A 109 -3.34 4.27 8.79
CA LEU A 109 -2.72 3.15 8.08
C LEU A 109 -1.20 3.12 8.26
N PHE A 110 -0.55 4.29 8.19
CA PHE A 110 0.88 4.44 8.40
C PHE A 110 1.31 3.98 9.80
N GLN A 111 0.60 4.44 10.84
CA GLN A 111 0.89 4.04 12.22
C GLN A 111 0.77 2.52 12.41
N LYS A 112 -0.32 1.94 11.91
CA LYS A 112 -0.53 0.48 11.97
C LYS A 112 0.53 -0.31 11.18
N ALA A 113 0.99 0.20 10.04
CA ALA A 113 2.04 -0.45 9.26
C ALA A 113 3.39 -0.44 10.00
N ILE A 114 3.73 0.65 10.67
CA ILE A 114 4.93 0.72 11.53
C ILE A 114 4.82 -0.28 12.69
N GLU A 115 3.67 -0.34 13.37
CA GLU A 115 3.43 -1.28 14.45
C GLU A 115 3.56 -2.74 13.97
N ALA A 116 2.94 -3.09 12.83
CA ALA A 116 2.97 -4.42 12.25
C ALA A 116 4.39 -4.88 11.89
N SER A 117 5.24 -3.95 11.41
CA SER A 117 6.66 -4.22 11.10
C SER A 117 7.60 -4.03 12.30
N SER A 118 7.05 -3.72 13.49
CA SER A 118 7.83 -3.34 14.69
C SER A 118 8.85 -2.22 14.41
N GLY A 119 8.53 -1.30 13.51
CA GLY A 119 9.39 -0.19 13.10
C GLY A 119 10.62 -0.59 12.29
N LYS A 120 10.71 -1.82 11.78
CA LYS A 120 11.90 -2.35 11.08
C LYS A 120 11.81 -2.23 9.55
N ASP A 121 10.65 -1.92 9.00
CA ASP A 121 10.43 -1.73 7.56
C ASP A 121 10.49 -0.23 7.21
N MET A 122 11.34 0.12 6.25
CA MET A 122 11.42 1.48 5.69
C MET A 122 10.23 1.80 4.76
N GLY A 123 9.58 0.79 4.22
CA GLY A 123 8.52 0.93 3.21
C GLY A 123 7.38 1.86 3.61
N PRO A 124 6.77 1.74 4.80
CA PRO A 124 5.72 2.65 5.27
C PRO A 124 6.13 4.12 5.27
N TYR A 125 7.36 4.44 5.70
CA TYR A 125 7.87 5.81 5.75
C TYR A 125 7.99 6.42 4.36
N LEU A 126 8.58 5.68 3.40
CA LEU A 126 8.70 6.13 2.02
C LEU A 126 7.33 6.31 1.37
N THR A 127 6.46 5.32 1.56
CA THR A 127 5.11 5.36 0.98
C THR A 127 4.33 6.56 1.50
N TYR A 128 4.39 6.86 2.80
CA TYR A 128 3.72 8.02 3.36
C TYR A 128 4.36 9.33 2.88
N ALA A 129 5.68 9.41 2.85
CA ALA A 129 6.39 10.57 2.34
C ALA A 129 6.00 10.88 0.89
N GLU A 130 6.07 9.88 -0.01
CA GLU A 130 5.79 10.08 -1.43
C GLU A 130 4.30 10.26 -1.73
N SER A 131 3.42 9.52 -1.06
CA SER A 131 1.97 9.58 -1.36
C SER A 131 1.25 10.71 -0.64
N VAL A 132 1.65 11.04 0.60
CA VAL A 132 0.95 12.04 1.44
C VAL A 132 1.73 13.34 1.49
N SER A 133 2.93 13.34 2.08
CA SER A 133 3.67 14.58 2.39
C SER A 133 4.04 15.33 1.13
N LYS A 134 4.53 14.65 0.09
CA LYS A 134 4.81 15.25 -1.22
C LYS A 134 3.55 15.82 -1.87
N THR A 135 2.46 15.04 -1.92
CA THR A 135 1.19 15.47 -2.51
C THR A 135 0.59 16.69 -1.80
N ARG A 136 0.80 16.80 -0.48
CA ARG A 136 0.35 17.94 0.35
C ARG A 136 1.38 19.06 0.46
N GLN A 137 2.49 18.99 -0.26
CA GLN A 137 3.58 19.99 -0.25
C GLN A 137 4.14 20.24 1.16
N LYS A 138 4.19 19.19 2.01
CA LYS A 138 4.72 19.23 3.38
C LYS A 138 6.20 18.84 3.39
N LYS A 139 7.07 19.76 2.94
CA LYS A 139 8.52 19.51 2.77
C LYS A 139 9.19 18.99 4.04
N ASP A 140 8.93 19.64 5.19
CA ASP A 140 9.57 19.27 6.47
C ASP A 140 9.13 17.88 6.94
N GLU A 141 7.84 17.52 6.79
CA GLU A 141 7.34 16.20 7.12
C GLU A 141 7.96 15.14 6.21
N PHE A 142 8.08 15.42 4.90
CA PHE A 142 8.72 14.55 3.92
C PHE A 142 10.18 14.25 4.31
N ILE A 143 10.97 15.29 4.60
CA ILE A 143 12.39 15.15 5.03
C ILE A 143 12.47 14.33 6.31
N SER A 144 11.61 14.64 7.30
CA SER A 144 11.60 13.97 8.58
C SER A 144 11.32 12.47 8.45
N LEU A 145 10.35 12.09 7.61
CA LEU A 145 10.01 10.69 7.36
C LEU A 145 11.14 9.93 6.68
N LEU A 146 11.77 10.52 5.66
CA LEU A 146 12.89 9.87 4.97
C LEU A 146 14.09 9.68 5.91
N ASN A 147 14.39 10.67 6.76
CA ASN A 147 15.44 10.53 7.76
C ASN A 147 15.11 9.47 8.82
N GLN A 148 13.84 9.35 9.24
CA GLN A 148 13.42 8.26 10.14
C GLN A 148 13.63 6.90 9.48
N ALA A 149 13.28 6.74 8.20
CA ALA A 149 13.55 5.53 7.44
C ALA A 149 15.06 5.22 7.41
N LEU A 150 15.89 6.19 7.07
CA LEU A 150 17.35 6.03 6.97
C LEU A 150 18.04 5.67 8.31
N ASN A 151 17.41 5.99 9.42
CA ASN A 151 17.89 5.60 10.75
C ASN A 151 17.61 4.14 11.12
N ILE A 152 16.81 3.41 10.31
CA ILE A 152 16.55 1.99 10.54
C ILE A 152 17.82 1.18 10.16
N ASP A 153 18.32 0.38 11.10
CA ASP A 153 19.43 -0.51 10.82
C ASP A 153 18.99 -1.68 9.91
N ILE A 154 19.45 -1.66 8.67
CA ILE A 154 19.14 -2.68 7.66
C ILE A 154 19.55 -4.08 8.12
N LYS A 155 20.59 -4.21 8.96
CA LYS A 155 21.09 -5.49 9.44
C LYS A 155 20.29 -6.03 10.62
N SER A 156 19.43 -5.22 11.24
CA SER A 156 18.67 -5.61 12.43
C SER A 156 17.62 -6.69 12.15
N SER A 157 17.19 -6.85 10.89
CA SER A 157 16.23 -7.88 10.48
C SER A 157 16.54 -8.42 9.10
N LYS A 158 16.83 -9.73 9.00
CA LYS A 158 17.08 -10.40 7.71
C LYS A 158 15.90 -10.33 6.76
N GLU A 159 14.69 -10.35 7.32
CA GLU A 159 13.43 -10.31 6.57
C GLU A 159 13.30 -9.05 5.72
N PHE A 160 13.67 -7.89 6.28
CA PHE A 160 13.59 -6.60 5.59
C PHE A 160 14.88 -6.19 4.89
N GLN A 161 15.94 -6.99 4.93
CA GLN A 161 17.25 -6.55 4.46
C GLN A 161 17.25 -6.14 2.98
N LEU A 162 16.57 -6.92 2.11
CA LEU A 162 16.49 -6.61 0.69
C LEU A 162 15.62 -5.38 0.43
N THR A 163 14.41 -5.38 0.99
CA THR A 163 13.46 -4.27 0.80
C THR A 163 13.99 -2.96 1.37
N ASN A 164 14.59 -3.00 2.57
CA ASN A 164 15.21 -1.82 3.18
C ASN A 164 16.44 -1.31 2.40
N THR A 165 17.20 -2.21 1.76
CA THR A 165 18.31 -1.77 0.90
C THR A 165 17.79 -0.97 -0.30
N ILE A 166 16.72 -1.43 -0.93
CA ILE A 166 16.07 -0.73 -2.05
C ILE A 166 15.46 0.59 -1.57
N SER A 167 14.74 0.55 -0.44
CA SER A 167 14.12 1.72 0.16
C SER A 167 15.13 2.78 0.56
N LYS A 168 16.29 2.37 1.11
CA LYS A 168 17.38 3.28 1.43
C LYS A 168 17.85 4.06 0.21
N ASN A 169 18.18 3.36 -0.86
CA ASN A 169 18.64 4.01 -2.11
C ASN A 169 17.57 4.99 -2.64
N ARG A 170 16.29 4.61 -2.52
CA ARG A 170 15.18 5.49 -2.92
C ARG A 170 15.08 6.73 -2.02
N ALA A 171 15.20 6.57 -0.70
CA ALA A 171 15.14 7.66 0.26
C ALA A 171 16.29 8.67 0.05
N GLU A 172 17.51 8.18 -0.14
CA GLU A 172 18.68 9.01 -0.44
C GLU A 172 18.47 9.80 -1.74
N TRP A 173 18.02 9.14 -2.81
CA TRP A 173 17.72 9.80 -4.08
C TRP A 173 16.64 10.88 -3.93
N LEU A 174 15.57 10.61 -3.16
CA LEU A 174 14.50 11.57 -2.91
C LEU A 174 14.99 12.82 -2.16
N LEU A 175 15.91 12.65 -1.20
CA LEU A 175 16.51 13.78 -0.48
C LEU A 175 17.46 14.58 -1.37
N ASP A 176 18.27 13.91 -2.19
CA ASP A 176 19.21 14.58 -3.11
C ASP A 176 18.49 15.41 -4.19
N ASN A 177 17.26 15.01 -4.56
CA ASN A 177 16.46 15.68 -5.58
C ASN A 177 15.25 16.42 -5.01
N ILE A 178 15.30 16.82 -3.74
CA ILE A 178 14.14 17.36 -3.02
C ILE A 178 13.53 18.60 -3.68
N ASP A 179 14.34 19.45 -4.28
CA ASP A 179 13.88 20.69 -4.91
C ASP A 179 13.08 20.44 -6.21
N GLU A 180 13.07 19.21 -6.73
CA GLU A 180 12.21 18.83 -7.84
C GLU A 180 10.75 18.57 -7.40
N PHE A 181 10.51 18.39 -6.11
CA PHE A 181 9.21 17.95 -5.59
C PHE A 181 8.43 19.03 -4.84
N PHE A 182 9.09 20.11 -4.43
CA PHE A 182 8.49 21.16 -3.61
C PHE A 182 8.72 22.53 -4.21
N TYR A 183 7.68 23.40 -4.18
CA TYR A 183 7.70 24.74 -4.78
C TYR A 183 7.90 25.80 -3.71
#